data_4cfdb1dead09e008b0b2fbe6b7d8d181
#
_entry.id   4cfdb1dead09e008b0b2fbe6b7d8d181
#
_cell.length_a   1.000
_cell.length_b   1.000
_cell.length_c   1.000
_cell.angle_alpha   90.00
_cell.angle_beta   90.00
_cell.angle_gamma   90.00
#
_symmetry.space_group_name_H-M   'P 1'
#
loop_
_entity.id
_entity.type
_entity.pdbx_description
1 polymer ?
#
loop_
_entity_poly.entity_id
_entity_poly.type
_entity_poly.pdbx_seq_one_letter_code
_entity_poly.pdbx_strand_id
1 'polypeptide(L)'
;MKKIAVLLIVLVLGLVVIPAFAADYSDYTIRIYSNSNSTERVNYLQAAAKEAGFSISFDDFLNGDTQVIQAANENKDGDLLFGLNETRWGQVIGGTYENLKIIDWTPSWAGSVDEDYVYPGKAYGIVIQNVLMLYRNDEFGTNGTELHFDHWADIVNSGYTWYRQGKVGGTTNANINSAMLYAFTDPASPAGGISVDGWKTLWNYCANGVFTGDSYGFDPLNRGDVQIGTFYSSSLFGKIDTAADGSEHPLKGVLEPENWSLVDIADGTYYIAEYLGVIDRADRTEAQTEVVKAFAEWFGSTDVQAAWADEFDSYPCNAAAAAEIYDETPAIYTIPNFALNTVDGTDMSYAEYVGAHTKEWTNIMTNLGFYWKDNSAAPAEPDWDNLDWATLTQAAQ
;
A
#
# COMPACT_ATOMS: atom_id res chain seq x y z
N MET A 1 25.98 -11.64 25.79
CA MET A 1 25.94 -10.42 26.63
C MET A 1 25.24 -9.24 25.96
N LYS A 2 24.92 -9.29 24.66
CA LYS A 2 24.17 -8.21 23.94
C LYS A 2 22.64 -8.29 24.10
N LYS A 3 22.09 -9.44 24.44
CA LYS A 3 20.60 -9.62 24.55
C LYS A 3 19.98 -9.06 25.84
N ILE A 4 20.79 -8.74 26.86
CA ILE A 4 20.30 -8.17 28.13
C ILE A 4 20.20 -6.62 28.04
N ALA A 5 20.95 -6.00 27.16
CA ALA A 5 20.92 -4.56 26.96
C ALA A 5 19.65 -4.09 26.22
N VAL A 6 19.14 -4.90 25.28
CA VAL A 6 17.92 -4.57 24.52
C VAL A 6 16.67 -4.63 25.40
N LEU A 7 16.60 -5.58 26.34
CA LEU A 7 15.45 -5.69 27.24
C LEU A 7 15.38 -4.54 28.28
N LEU A 8 16.52 -3.91 28.60
CA LEU A 8 16.56 -2.78 29.52
C LEU A 8 16.23 -1.44 28.81
N ILE A 9 16.47 -1.34 27.50
CA ILE A 9 16.16 -0.15 26.71
C ILE A 9 14.63 -0.07 26.48
N VAL A 10 13.97 -1.17 26.23
CA VAL A 10 12.49 -1.22 26.11
C VAL A 10 11.81 -0.83 27.43
N LEU A 11 12.43 -1.10 28.58
CA LEU A 11 11.86 -0.72 29.89
C LEU A 11 12.14 0.74 30.27
N VAL A 12 13.09 1.41 29.59
CA VAL A 12 13.45 2.81 29.86
C VAL A 12 12.75 3.76 28.88
N LEU A 13 12.43 3.31 27.67
CA LEU A 13 11.61 4.06 26.71
C LEU A 13 10.12 4.12 27.10
N GLY A 14 9.66 3.25 27.99
CA GLY A 14 8.33 3.33 28.62
C GLY A 14 8.15 4.49 29.61
N LEU A 15 9.11 5.39 29.75
CA LEU A 15 9.06 6.56 30.63
C LEU A 15 9.29 7.90 29.93
N VAL A 16 9.28 7.94 28.60
CA VAL A 16 9.29 9.20 27.88
C VAL A 16 7.88 9.76 27.87
N VAL A 17 7.68 10.69 28.77
CA VAL A 17 6.69 11.77 28.85
C VAL A 17 5.69 11.76 27.68
N ILE A 18 4.63 10.94 27.82
CA ILE A 18 3.38 11.18 27.10
C ILE A 18 2.89 12.56 27.56
N PRO A 19 2.82 13.59 26.70
CA PRO A 19 2.16 14.82 27.07
C PRO A 19 0.74 14.45 27.48
N ALA A 20 0.36 14.81 28.67
CA ALA A 20 -0.83 14.49 29.41
C ALA A 20 -2.11 14.40 28.55
N PHE A 21 -2.39 13.25 27.94
CA PHE A 21 -3.76 12.84 27.71
C PHE A 21 -4.27 12.28 29.06
N ALA A 22 -4.49 13.18 30.01
CA ALA A 22 -5.02 12.82 31.33
C ALA A 22 -6.54 12.60 31.31
N ALA A 23 -7.14 12.57 30.14
CA ALA A 23 -8.56 12.26 29.97
C ALA A 23 -8.71 10.75 29.71
N ASP A 24 -9.52 10.10 30.51
CA ASP A 24 -9.94 8.72 30.30
C ASP A 24 -11.08 8.73 29.24
N TYR A 25 -10.77 8.23 28.07
CA TYR A 25 -11.71 8.12 26.95
C TYR A 25 -12.27 6.69 26.80
N SER A 26 -12.03 5.80 27.76
CA SER A 26 -12.39 4.38 27.69
C SER A 26 -13.88 4.10 27.69
N ASP A 27 -14.71 5.07 28.11
CA ASP A 27 -16.17 4.94 28.11
C ASP A 27 -16.81 4.88 26.70
N TYR A 28 -16.07 5.27 25.67
CA TYR A 28 -16.51 5.19 24.29
C TYR A 28 -15.58 4.30 23.46
N THR A 29 -16.10 3.21 22.91
CA THR A 29 -15.32 2.33 22.04
C THR A 29 -15.36 2.86 20.61
N ILE A 30 -14.21 3.30 20.12
CA ILE A 30 -14.01 3.80 18.74
C ILE A 30 -13.99 2.60 17.80
N ARG A 31 -14.86 2.59 16.80
CA ARG A 31 -14.92 1.54 15.79
C ARG A 31 -14.13 1.92 14.54
N ILE A 32 -13.12 1.11 14.23
CA ILE A 32 -12.18 1.35 13.13
C ILE A 32 -12.47 0.39 11.98
N TYR A 33 -12.66 0.94 10.80
CA TYR A 33 -12.70 0.22 9.53
C TYR A 33 -11.34 0.34 8.85
N SER A 34 -10.66 -0.79 8.66
CA SER A 34 -9.29 -0.82 8.15
C SER A 34 -9.00 -2.08 7.35
N ASN A 35 -8.15 -1.97 6.32
CA ASN A 35 -7.50 -3.11 5.69
C ASN A 35 -6.14 -3.44 6.34
N SER A 36 -5.60 -2.54 7.17
CA SER A 36 -4.42 -2.76 8.02
C SER A 36 -4.81 -3.49 9.32
N ASN A 37 -5.49 -4.63 9.19
CA ASN A 37 -6.16 -5.34 10.26
C ASN A 37 -5.59 -6.75 10.56
N SER A 38 -4.31 -7.00 10.26
CA SER A 38 -3.67 -8.25 10.70
C SER A 38 -3.77 -8.40 12.22
N THR A 39 -3.83 -9.63 12.70
CA THR A 39 -3.95 -9.91 14.15
C THR A 39 -2.87 -9.18 14.96
N GLU A 40 -1.66 -9.09 14.45
CA GLU A 40 -0.54 -8.42 15.11
C GLU A 40 -0.77 -6.91 15.18
N ARG A 41 -1.16 -6.27 14.07
CA ARG A 41 -1.46 -4.84 14.01
C ARG A 41 -2.62 -4.45 14.93
N VAL A 42 -3.69 -5.24 14.90
CA VAL A 42 -4.86 -5.03 15.77
C VAL A 42 -4.48 -5.16 17.25
N ASN A 43 -3.78 -6.22 17.62
CA ASN A 43 -3.36 -6.44 19.02
C ASN A 43 -2.43 -5.32 19.51
N TYR A 44 -1.45 -4.92 18.68
CA TYR A 44 -0.53 -3.86 19.02
C TYR A 44 -1.28 -2.53 19.23
N LEU A 45 -2.12 -2.13 18.29
CA LEU A 45 -2.82 -0.86 18.37
C LEU A 45 -3.84 -0.83 19.51
N GLN A 46 -4.53 -1.95 19.77
CA GLN A 46 -5.44 -2.07 20.91
C GLN A 46 -4.70 -1.94 22.26
N ALA A 47 -3.52 -2.55 22.38
CA ALA A 47 -2.71 -2.44 23.58
C ALA A 47 -2.21 -1.01 23.79
N ALA A 48 -1.62 -0.39 22.77
CA ALA A 48 -1.11 0.97 22.83
C ALA A 48 -2.22 2.01 23.08
N ALA A 49 -3.36 1.86 22.41
CA ALA A 49 -4.53 2.72 22.62
C ALA A 49 -5.07 2.64 24.05
N LYS A 50 -5.13 1.41 24.61
CA LYS A 50 -5.57 1.19 25.99
C LYS A 50 -4.64 1.85 27.00
N GLU A 51 -3.32 1.79 26.78
CA GLU A 51 -2.34 2.48 27.63
C GLU A 51 -2.50 4.00 27.55
N ALA A 52 -2.90 4.52 26.39
CA ALA A 52 -3.20 5.93 26.17
C ALA A 52 -4.61 6.35 26.65
N GLY A 53 -5.41 5.44 27.24
CA GLY A 53 -6.73 5.72 27.78
C GLY A 53 -7.88 5.62 26.77
N PHE A 54 -7.67 4.98 25.62
CA PHE A 54 -8.70 4.77 24.62
C PHE A 54 -9.20 3.33 24.58
N SER A 55 -10.48 3.16 24.20
CA SER A 55 -11.07 1.86 23.84
C SER A 55 -11.30 1.84 22.32
N ILE A 56 -10.74 0.84 21.64
CA ILE A 56 -10.91 0.70 20.17
C ILE A 56 -11.34 -0.72 19.79
N SER A 57 -12.07 -0.83 18.69
CA SER A 57 -12.42 -2.08 18.06
C SER A 57 -12.22 -2.01 16.56
N PHE A 58 -11.82 -3.12 15.96
CA PHE A 58 -11.74 -3.26 14.50
C PHE A 58 -12.91 -4.10 14.01
N ASP A 59 -13.33 -3.84 12.77
CA ASP A 59 -14.25 -4.73 12.09
C ASP A 59 -13.48 -5.95 11.57
N ASP A 60 -13.85 -7.14 12.03
CA ASP A 60 -13.09 -8.40 11.88
C ASP A 60 -13.07 -9.00 10.46
N PHE A 61 -13.63 -8.32 9.45
CA PHE A 61 -14.06 -9.05 8.26
C PHE A 61 -13.26 -8.87 7.00
N LEU A 62 -12.21 -8.04 6.99
CA LEU A 62 -12.04 -7.41 5.70
C LEU A 62 -10.65 -7.58 5.15
N ASN A 63 -10.55 -8.49 4.20
CA ASN A 63 -9.31 -8.81 3.49
C ASN A 63 -9.06 -7.94 2.24
N GLY A 64 -9.70 -6.77 2.15
CA GLY A 64 -9.46 -5.88 1.00
C GLY A 64 -10.19 -4.55 1.10
N ASP A 65 -9.56 -3.52 0.55
CA ASP A 65 -10.00 -2.12 0.59
C ASP A 65 -11.47 -1.93 0.18
N THR A 66 -11.90 -2.62 -0.88
CA THR A 66 -13.29 -2.51 -1.37
C THR A 66 -14.29 -3.01 -0.34
N GLN A 67 -13.98 -4.12 0.35
CA GLN A 67 -14.87 -4.69 1.37
C GLN A 67 -14.95 -3.79 2.60
N VAL A 68 -13.82 -3.22 3.01
CA VAL A 68 -13.75 -2.26 4.13
C VAL A 68 -14.68 -1.07 3.87
N ILE A 69 -14.55 -0.44 2.71
CA ILE A 69 -15.34 0.74 2.37
C ILE A 69 -16.83 0.39 2.23
N GLN A 70 -17.14 -0.73 1.58
CA GLN A 70 -18.53 -1.18 1.44
C GLN A 70 -19.17 -1.43 2.79
N ALA A 71 -18.49 -2.13 3.69
CA ALA A 71 -19.00 -2.38 5.03
C ALA A 71 -19.17 -1.08 5.83
N ALA A 72 -18.20 -0.17 5.78
CA ALA A 72 -18.33 1.13 6.45
C ALA A 72 -19.52 1.95 5.91
N ASN A 73 -19.75 1.91 4.58
CA ASN A 73 -20.87 2.58 3.94
C ASN A 73 -22.25 1.93 4.28
N GLU A 74 -22.30 0.59 4.38
CA GLU A 74 -23.53 -0.15 4.64
C GLU A 74 -23.92 -0.12 6.12
N ASN A 75 -22.95 -0.36 7.02
CA ASN A 75 -23.18 -0.46 8.47
C ASN A 75 -23.42 0.90 9.11
N LYS A 76 -22.77 1.97 8.65
CA LYS A 76 -22.91 3.36 9.14
C LYS A 76 -22.56 3.55 10.62
N ASP A 77 -21.75 2.65 11.17
CA ASP A 77 -21.40 2.61 12.59
C ASP A 77 -19.91 2.82 12.85
N GLY A 78 -19.10 3.04 11.79
CA GLY A 78 -17.69 3.33 11.86
C GLY A 78 -17.39 4.75 12.36
N ASP A 79 -16.32 4.87 13.12
CA ASP A 79 -15.83 6.16 13.63
C ASP A 79 -14.60 6.65 12.86
N LEU A 80 -13.74 5.70 12.46
CA LEU A 80 -12.51 5.96 11.74
C LEU A 80 -12.40 5.06 10.50
N LEU A 81 -11.90 5.66 9.43
CA LEU A 81 -11.43 4.97 8.27
C LEU A 81 -9.89 5.05 8.25
N PHE A 82 -9.22 3.90 8.22
CA PHE A 82 -7.79 3.80 8.49
C PHE A 82 -7.12 2.81 7.53
N GLY A 83 -5.93 3.17 7.04
CA GLY A 83 -5.08 2.24 6.30
C GLY A 83 -5.51 1.97 4.85
N LEU A 84 -6.43 2.74 4.30
CA LEU A 84 -6.81 2.67 2.89
C LEU A 84 -5.93 3.59 2.05
N ASN A 85 -5.64 3.19 0.81
CA ASN A 85 -4.81 3.95 -0.09
C ASN A 85 -5.56 5.13 -0.77
N GLU A 86 -4.81 5.99 -1.46
CA GLU A 86 -5.31 7.20 -2.13
C GLU A 86 -6.43 6.90 -3.14
N THR A 87 -6.32 5.80 -3.90
CA THR A 87 -7.36 5.39 -4.86
C THR A 87 -8.72 5.25 -4.17
N ARG A 88 -8.74 4.65 -3.00
CA ARG A 88 -9.96 4.45 -2.21
C ARG A 88 -10.42 5.71 -1.52
N TRP A 89 -9.49 6.48 -1.00
CA TRP A 89 -9.80 7.77 -0.42
C TRP A 89 -10.35 8.75 -1.45
N GLY A 90 -9.82 8.78 -2.67
CA GLY A 90 -10.39 9.56 -3.77
C GLY A 90 -11.86 9.22 -4.03
N GLN A 91 -12.22 7.93 -3.99
CA GLN A 91 -13.62 7.49 -4.13
C GLN A 91 -14.50 7.94 -2.94
N VAL A 92 -14.00 7.89 -1.70
CA VAL A 92 -14.73 8.35 -0.51
C VAL A 92 -14.96 9.85 -0.57
N ILE A 93 -13.91 10.62 -0.82
CA ILE A 93 -13.97 12.10 -0.90
C ILE A 93 -14.81 12.55 -2.10
N GLY A 94 -14.70 11.86 -3.23
CA GLY A 94 -15.50 12.10 -4.44
C GLY A 94 -16.98 11.72 -4.33
N GLY A 95 -17.41 11.16 -3.17
CA GLY A 95 -18.81 10.87 -2.89
C GLY A 95 -19.37 9.61 -3.56
N THR A 96 -18.51 8.69 -3.99
CA THR A 96 -18.92 7.39 -4.56
C THR A 96 -19.77 6.59 -3.56
N TYR A 97 -19.54 6.78 -2.26
CA TYR A 97 -20.23 6.09 -1.17
C TYR A 97 -21.18 7.03 -0.44
N GLU A 98 -22.48 6.89 -0.69
CA GLU A 98 -23.53 7.83 -0.24
C GLU A 98 -23.57 8.04 1.29
N ASN A 99 -23.32 6.98 2.05
CA ASN A 99 -23.44 6.98 3.51
C ASN A 99 -22.11 7.15 4.21
N LEU A 100 -21.00 7.18 3.48
CA LEU A 100 -19.66 7.32 4.04
C LEU A 100 -19.15 8.73 3.76
N LYS A 101 -19.22 9.56 4.78
CA LYS A 101 -18.74 10.95 4.75
C LYS A 101 -17.66 11.16 5.78
N ILE A 102 -16.74 12.03 5.47
CA ILE A 102 -15.61 12.37 6.35
C ILE A 102 -15.83 13.78 6.89
N ILE A 103 -15.68 13.95 8.19
CA ILE A 103 -15.82 15.28 8.81
C ILE A 103 -14.70 16.22 8.36
N ASP A 104 -14.98 17.53 8.34
CA ASP A 104 -13.96 18.53 8.13
C ASP A 104 -13.19 18.74 9.45
N TRP A 105 -11.92 18.34 9.43
CA TRP A 105 -11.05 18.45 10.59
C TRP A 105 -9.59 18.44 10.17
N THR A 106 -8.78 19.25 10.83
CA THR A 106 -7.33 19.31 10.59
C THR A 106 -6.62 18.97 11.90
N PRO A 107 -5.90 17.84 11.99
CA PRO A 107 -5.15 17.47 13.18
C PRO A 107 -3.95 18.39 13.39
N SER A 108 -3.47 18.46 14.64
CA SER A 108 -2.32 19.30 15.00
C SER A 108 -1.03 18.88 14.29
N TRP A 109 -0.91 17.61 13.96
CA TRP A 109 0.25 17.04 13.27
C TRP A 109 0.17 17.13 11.73
N ALA A 110 -0.91 17.67 11.16
CA ALA A 110 -1.11 17.76 9.71
C ALA A 110 0.05 18.46 8.99
N GLY A 111 0.65 19.48 9.62
CA GLY A 111 1.80 20.20 9.06
C GLY A 111 3.12 19.40 9.01
N SER A 112 3.15 18.20 9.59
CA SER A 112 4.30 17.27 9.51
C SER A 112 4.13 16.23 8.40
N VAL A 113 2.99 16.22 7.70
CA VAL A 113 2.72 15.34 6.56
C VAL A 113 2.93 16.15 5.28
N ASP A 114 3.64 15.57 4.31
CA ASP A 114 3.84 16.17 3.00
C ASP A 114 2.47 16.42 2.33
N GLU A 115 2.33 17.58 1.67
CA GLU A 115 1.07 17.99 1.02
C GLU A 115 0.58 16.98 -0.02
N ASP A 116 1.47 16.23 -0.64
CA ASP A 116 1.16 15.16 -1.59
C ASP A 116 0.38 14.00 -0.95
N TYR A 117 0.44 13.86 0.37
CA TYR A 117 -0.26 12.82 1.14
C TYR A 117 -1.35 13.39 2.04
N VAL A 118 -2.02 14.46 1.59
CA VAL A 118 -3.08 15.12 2.35
C VAL A 118 -4.31 15.34 1.47
N TYR A 119 -5.47 14.91 1.96
CA TYR A 119 -6.78 15.42 1.51
C TYR A 119 -7.21 16.53 2.46
N PRO A 120 -7.00 17.81 2.14
CA PRO A 120 -7.13 18.91 3.09
C PRO A 120 -8.45 18.91 3.85
N GLY A 121 -8.39 18.91 5.18
CA GLY A 121 -9.56 18.87 6.04
C GLY A 121 -10.28 17.52 6.10
N LYS A 122 -9.84 16.47 5.42
CA LYS A 122 -10.55 15.19 5.32
C LYS A 122 -9.72 13.98 5.77
N ALA A 123 -8.55 13.79 5.18
CA ALA A 123 -7.71 12.64 5.47
C ALA A 123 -6.23 12.98 5.35
N TYR A 124 -5.43 12.27 6.13
CA TYR A 124 -3.99 12.52 6.24
C TYR A 124 -3.24 11.21 6.15
N GLY A 125 -2.19 11.22 5.34
CA GLY A 125 -1.31 10.08 5.18
C GLY A 125 -0.63 9.69 6.49
N ILE A 126 -0.56 8.38 6.73
CA ILE A 126 0.07 7.81 7.93
C ILE A 126 1.26 6.93 7.58
N VAL A 127 1.20 6.21 6.47
CA VAL A 127 2.23 5.28 6.00
C VAL A 127 2.40 5.42 4.51
N ILE A 128 3.65 5.39 4.05
CA ILE A 128 4.00 5.30 2.63
C ILE A 128 4.51 3.89 2.32
N GLN A 129 4.03 3.35 1.22
CA GLN A 129 4.56 2.15 0.59
C GLN A 129 4.78 2.44 -0.89
N ASN A 130 5.81 1.85 -1.47
CA ASN A 130 6.02 1.90 -2.91
C ASN A 130 6.17 0.50 -3.49
N VAL A 131 5.95 0.37 -4.78
CA VAL A 131 6.28 -0.84 -5.52
C VAL A 131 7.73 -0.74 -6.00
N LEU A 132 8.44 -1.84 -5.98
CA LEU A 132 9.86 -1.91 -6.30
C LEU A 132 10.13 -3.05 -7.26
N MET A 133 11.12 -2.86 -8.10
CA MET A 133 11.65 -3.92 -8.95
C MET A 133 13.11 -4.16 -8.58
N LEU A 134 13.44 -5.40 -8.24
CA LEU A 134 14.74 -5.80 -7.76
C LEU A 134 15.36 -6.85 -8.68
N TYR A 135 16.69 -6.87 -8.79
CA TYR A 135 17.45 -7.92 -9.44
C TYR A 135 18.56 -8.46 -8.56
N ARG A 136 19.01 -9.69 -8.85
CA ARG A 136 20.11 -10.33 -8.14
C ARG A 136 21.45 -9.86 -8.68
N ASN A 137 22.34 -9.41 -7.80
CA ASN A 137 23.69 -8.95 -8.18
C ASN A 137 24.57 -10.07 -8.77
N ASP A 138 24.41 -11.31 -8.32
CA ASP A 138 25.18 -12.45 -8.81
C ASP A 138 24.77 -12.91 -10.22
N GLU A 139 23.55 -12.61 -10.66
CA GLU A 139 23.06 -12.93 -12.01
C GLU A 139 23.56 -11.92 -13.06
N PHE A 140 23.73 -10.65 -12.68
CA PHE A 140 24.09 -9.57 -13.59
C PHE A 140 25.59 -9.21 -13.53
N GLY A 141 26.42 -10.02 -12.85
CA GLY A 141 27.86 -9.87 -12.76
C GLY A 141 28.33 -9.08 -11.53
N THR A 142 29.54 -9.39 -11.09
CA THR A 142 30.15 -8.95 -9.83
C THR A 142 30.35 -7.45 -9.67
N ASN A 143 29.99 -6.63 -10.63
CA ASN A 143 30.16 -5.16 -10.59
C ASN A 143 28.86 -4.40 -10.83
N GLY A 144 27.68 -5.05 -10.61
CA GLY A 144 26.39 -4.36 -10.72
C GLY A 144 26.29 -3.59 -12.03
N THR A 145 26.14 -4.30 -13.17
CA THR A 145 25.62 -3.60 -14.33
C THR A 145 24.23 -3.18 -13.93
N GLU A 146 24.05 -1.90 -13.65
CA GLU A 146 22.76 -1.34 -13.30
C GLU A 146 21.76 -1.74 -14.39
N LEU A 147 20.77 -2.51 -14.03
CA LEU A 147 19.69 -2.85 -14.94
C LEU A 147 18.79 -1.62 -15.06
N HIS A 148 18.67 -1.10 -16.27
CA HIS A 148 17.89 0.09 -16.56
C HIS A 148 16.71 -0.23 -17.46
N PHE A 149 15.56 0.34 -17.13
CA PHE A 149 14.36 0.35 -17.97
C PHE A 149 13.84 1.79 -18.09
N ASP A 150 13.27 2.12 -19.24
CA ASP A 150 12.56 3.39 -19.39
C ASP A 150 11.22 3.35 -18.62
N HIS A 151 10.52 2.20 -18.69
CA HIS A 151 9.21 1.98 -18.12
C HIS A 151 9.14 0.67 -17.33
N TRP A 152 8.23 0.58 -16.39
CA TRP A 152 7.95 -0.66 -15.65
C TRP A 152 7.62 -1.84 -16.57
N ALA A 153 6.92 -1.54 -17.67
CA ALA A 153 6.49 -2.52 -18.67
C ALA A 153 7.64 -3.16 -19.45
N ASP A 154 8.82 -2.57 -19.48
CA ASP A 154 9.96 -3.05 -20.25
C ASP A 154 10.46 -4.41 -19.79
N ILE A 155 10.17 -4.77 -18.54
CA ILE A 155 10.46 -6.12 -18.01
C ILE A 155 9.89 -7.21 -18.92
N VAL A 156 8.75 -7.00 -19.55
CA VAL A 156 8.06 -8.01 -20.38
C VAL A 156 8.87 -8.37 -21.62
N ASN A 157 9.62 -7.42 -22.15
CA ASN A 157 10.44 -7.58 -23.36
C ASN A 157 11.94 -7.68 -23.05
N SER A 158 12.31 -7.70 -21.76
CA SER A 158 13.71 -7.69 -21.31
C SER A 158 14.48 -8.96 -21.65
N GLY A 159 13.79 -10.08 -21.89
CA GLY A 159 14.38 -11.40 -22.03
C GLY A 159 14.76 -12.08 -20.70
N TYR A 160 14.51 -11.42 -19.57
CA TYR A 160 14.75 -11.97 -18.24
C TYR A 160 13.53 -12.72 -17.71
N THR A 161 13.74 -13.58 -16.72
CA THR A 161 12.67 -14.21 -15.95
C THR A 161 12.34 -13.36 -14.74
N TRP A 162 11.05 -13.22 -14.41
CA TRP A 162 10.64 -12.38 -13.28
C TRP A 162 9.62 -13.03 -12.37
N TYR A 163 9.72 -12.66 -11.10
CA TYR A 163 8.70 -12.95 -10.09
C TYR A 163 7.70 -11.79 -10.02
N ARG A 164 6.42 -12.11 -9.96
CA ARG A 164 5.36 -11.16 -9.68
C ARG A 164 4.74 -11.41 -8.31
N GLN A 165 4.65 -10.39 -7.48
CA GLN A 165 3.99 -10.47 -6.20
C GLN A 165 2.46 -10.44 -6.38
N GLY A 166 1.76 -11.30 -5.64
CA GLY A 166 0.31 -11.30 -5.58
C GLY A 166 -0.39 -11.99 -6.75
N LYS A 167 -1.67 -12.25 -6.57
CA LYS A 167 -2.55 -12.83 -7.59
C LYS A 167 -2.94 -11.80 -8.62
N VAL A 168 -3.02 -12.20 -9.87
CA VAL A 168 -3.57 -11.34 -10.92
C VAL A 168 -4.99 -10.95 -10.53
N GLY A 169 -5.31 -9.66 -10.63
CA GLY A 169 -6.61 -9.12 -10.25
C GLY A 169 -6.89 -9.07 -8.74
N GLY A 170 -5.96 -9.48 -7.91
CA GLY A 170 -6.05 -9.32 -6.46
C GLY A 170 -5.65 -7.92 -6.01
N THR A 171 -6.09 -7.51 -4.81
CA THR A 171 -5.76 -6.20 -4.21
C THR A 171 -4.25 -6.02 -4.07
N THR A 172 -3.56 -7.08 -3.68
CA THR A 172 -2.10 -7.10 -3.49
C THR A 172 -1.33 -6.78 -4.77
N ASN A 173 -1.92 -7.01 -5.95
CA ASN A 173 -1.25 -6.73 -7.22
C ASN A 173 -1.73 -5.45 -7.90
N ALA A 174 -2.74 -4.78 -7.38
CA ALA A 174 -3.36 -3.63 -8.04
C ALA A 174 -2.35 -2.51 -8.33
N ASN A 175 -1.47 -2.22 -7.39
CA ASN A 175 -0.51 -1.12 -7.54
C ASN A 175 0.65 -1.48 -8.48
N ILE A 176 1.10 -2.74 -8.48
CA ILE A 176 2.08 -3.23 -9.46
C ILE A 176 1.45 -3.20 -10.86
N ASN A 177 0.18 -3.61 -11.00
CA ASN A 177 -0.55 -3.49 -12.26
C ASN A 177 -0.65 -2.03 -12.71
N SER A 178 -0.93 -1.11 -11.79
CA SER A 178 -0.94 0.32 -12.10
C SER A 178 0.44 0.81 -12.56
N ALA A 179 1.51 0.37 -11.92
CA ALA A 179 2.86 0.71 -12.36
C ALA A 179 3.15 0.19 -13.78
N MET A 180 2.72 -1.03 -14.11
CA MET A 180 2.86 -1.60 -15.44
C MET A 180 2.06 -0.86 -16.52
N LEU A 181 0.92 -0.25 -16.14
CA LEU A 181 0.03 0.44 -17.08
C LEU A 181 0.36 1.92 -17.27
N TYR A 182 1.21 2.50 -16.43
CA TYR A 182 1.50 3.94 -16.42
C TYR A 182 1.88 4.49 -17.79
N ALA A 183 2.85 3.88 -18.46
CA ALA A 183 3.33 4.30 -19.78
C ALA A 183 2.30 4.12 -20.92
N PHE A 184 1.16 3.50 -20.65
CA PHE A 184 0.11 3.19 -21.62
C PHE A 184 -1.17 3.98 -21.38
N THR A 185 -1.13 5.01 -20.54
CA THR A 185 -2.29 5.88 -20.32
C THR A 185 -2.69 6.56 -21.62
N ASP A 186 -3.97 6.44 -21.94
CA ASP A 186 -4.60 7.05 -23.12
C ASP A 186 -6.05 7.41 -22.78
N PRO A 187 -6.31 8.63 -22.28
CA PRO A 187 -7.66 9.05 -21.89
C PRO A 187 -8.71 8.93 -22.99
N ALA A 188 -8.30 8.88 -24.27
CA ALA A 188 -9.21 8.70 -25.39
C ALA A 188 -9.51 7.23 -25.70
N SER A 189 -8.80 6.29 -25.08
CA SER A 189 -8.97 4.86 -25.34
C SER A 189 -10.30 4.33 -24.76
N PRO A 190 -11.10 3.60 -25.56
CA PRO A 190 -12.29 2.93 -25.06
C PRO A 190 -12.00 1.76 -24.12
N ALA A 191 -10.73 1.39 -23.96
CA ALA A 191 -10.27 0.31 -23.14
C ALA A 191 -9.97 0.79 -21.69
N GLY A 192 -10.88 1.55 -21.09
CA GLY A 192 -10.74 2.05 -19.73
C GLY A 192 -9.60 3.07 -19.56
N GLY A 193 -9.37 3.90 -20.59
CA GLY A 193 -8.32 4.91 -20.52
C GLY A 193 -6.88 4.38 -20.64
N ILE A 194 -6.71 3.14 -21.05
CA ILE A 194 -5.41 2.50 -21.33
C ILE A 194 -5.38 2.04 -22.78
N SER A 195 -4.25 2.19 -23.47
CA SER A 195 -4.09 1.65 -24.82
C SER A 195 -4.21 0.12 -24.83
N VAL A 196 -4.60 -0.44 -25.97
CA VAL A 196 -4.68 -1.91 -26.16
C VAL A 196 -3.34 -2.58 -25.90
N ASP A 197 -2.23 -1.95 -26.29
CA ASP A 197 -0.88 -2.46 -26.05
C ASP A 197 -0.56 -2.52 -24.56
N GLY A 198 -1.10 -1.63 -23.75
CA GLY A 198 -0.96 -1.67 -22.29
C GLY A 198 -1.60 -2.92 -21.69
N TRP A 199 -2.82 -3.24 -22.09
CA TRP A 199 -3.51 -4.45 -21.64
C TRP A 199 -2.81 -5.72 -22.11
N LYS A 200 -2.33 -5.74 -23.33
CA LYS A 200 -1.54 -6.85 -23.88
C LYS A 200 -0.23 -7.04 -23.10
N THR A 201 0.44 -5.96 -22.77
CA THR A 201 1.68 -5.98 -21.99
C THR A 201 1.42 -6.47 -20.57
N LEU A 202 0.37 -5.98 -19.90
CA LEU A 202 -0.01 -6.46 -18.58
C LEU A 202 -0.39 -7.95 -18.59
N TRP A 203 -1.10 -8.41 -19.64
CA TRP A 203 -1.37 -9.83 -19.83
C TRP A 203 -0.09 -10.64 -19.88
N ASN A 204 0.87 -10.24 -20.74
CA ASN A 204 2.15 -10.93 -20.88
C ASN A 204 2.96 -10.91 -19.58
N TYR A 205 2.95 -9.79 -18.85
CA TYR A 205 3.56 -9.71 -17.52
C TYR A 205 2.98 -10.77 -16.57
N CYS A 206 1.66 -10.87 -16.53
CA CYS A 206 0.97 -11.82 -15.67
C CYS A 206 1.14 -13.27 -16.13
N ALA A 207 1.06 -13.53 -17.44
CA ALA A 207 1.12 -14.87 -18.01
C ALA A 207 2.51 -15.52 -17.91
N ASN A 208 3.56 -14.72 -18.03
CA ASN A 208 4.95 -15.20 -18.07
C ASN A 208 5.68 -15.04 -16.73
N GLY A 209 5.15 -14.23 -15.81
CA GLY A 209 5.74 -14.04 -14.49
C GLY A 209 5.52 -15.26 -13.57
N VAL A 210 6.52 -15.59 -12.78
CA VAL A 210 6.42 -16.63 -11.76
C VAL A 210 5.65 -16.10 -10.54
N PHE A 211 4.73 -16.88 -10.01
CA PHE A 211 3.98 -16.59 -8.80
C PHE A 211 3.93 -17.84 -7.90
N THR A 212 4.26 -17.70 -6.62
CA THR A 212 4.34 -18.84 -5.68
C THR A 212 3.45 -18.69 -4.44
N GLY A 213 2.62 -17.66 -4.38
CA GLY A 213 1.74 -17.35 -3.25
C GLY A 213 1.90 -15.93 -2.74
N ASP A 214 1.01 -15.48 -1.87
CA ASP A 214 0.96 -14.07 -1.43
C ASP A 214 2.04 -13.69 -0.40
N SER A 215 2.66 -14.68 0.25
CA SER A 215 3.40 -14.38 1.48
C SER A 215 4.91 -14.34 1.35
N TYR A 216 5.52 -15.04 0.39
CA TYR A 216 6.98 -15.27 0.42
C TYR A 216 7.58 -15.45 -0.97
N GLY A 217 7.33 -14.50 -1.84
CA GLY A 217 7.85 -14.47 -3.20
C GLY A 217 9.35 -14.33 -3.33
N PHE A 218 10.05 -14.34 -2.23
CA PHE A 218 11.49 -14.28 -2.19
C PHE A 218 12.17 -15.60 -2.56
N ASP A 219 11.50 -16.71 -2.32
CA ASP A 219 12.09 -18.03 -2.57
C ASP A 219 12.52 -18.24 -4.02
N PRO A 220 11.70 -17.90 -5.05
CA PRO A 220 12.14 -18.03 -6.43
C PRO A 220 13.35 -17.17 -6.77
N LEU A 221 13.39 -15.95 -6.23
CA LEU A 221 14.47 -15.02 -6.44
C LEU A 221 15.76 -15.53 -5.74
N ASN A 222 15.65 -16.01 -4.52
CA ASN A 222 16.76 -16.56 -3.75
C ASN A 222 17.34 -17.85 -4.34
N ARG A 223 16.47 -18.70 -4.88
CA ARG A 223 16.94 -19.95 -5.54
C ARG A 223 17.52 -19.71 -6.93
N GLY A 224 17.39 -18.50 -7.49
CA GLY A 224 17.79 -18.21 -8.86
C GLY A 224 16.81 -18.74 -9.91
N ASP A 225 15.57 -19.05 -9.51
CA ASP A 225 14.51 -19.46 -10.45
C ASP A 225 14.08 -18.28 -11.34
N VAL A 226 14.25 -17.05 -10.85
CA VAL A 226 13.99 -15.80 -11.55
C VAL A 226 15.13 -14.81 -11.33
N GLN A 227 15.27 -13.87 -12.25
CA GLN A 227 16.35 -12.87 -12.25
C GLN A 227 15.90 -11.54 -11.70
N ILE A 228 14.61 -11.21 -11.84
CA ILE A 228 14.01 -9.96 -11.40
C ILE A 228 12.76 -10.27 -10.57
N GLY A 229 12.44 -9.42 -9.60
CA GLY A 229 11.22 -9.54 -8.82
C GLY A 229 10.57 -8.19 -8.59
N THR A 230 9.22 -8.17 -8.56
CA THR A 230 8.42 -7.00 -8.22
C THR A 230 7.83 -7.18 -6.83
N PHE A 231 7.96 -6.15 -5.97
CA PHE A 231 7.62 -6.23 -4.55
C PHE A 231 7.00 -4.92 -4.05
N TYR A 232 6.35 -4.99 -2.89
CA TYR A 232 6.06 -3.82 -2.08
C TYR A 232 7.21 -3.54 -1.12
N SER A 233 7.48 -2.27 -0.85
CA SER A 233 8.51 -1.85 0.10
C SER A 233 8.34 -2.47 1.48
N SER A 234 7.11 -2.58 1.97
CA SER A 234 6.81 -3.23 3.25
C SER A 234 7.24 -4.71 3.32
N SER A 235 7.31 -5.39 2.18
CA SER A 235 7.82 -6.76 2.11
C SER A 235 9.34 -6.84 2.26
N LEU A 236 10.04 -5.73 2.07
CA LEU A 236 11.51 -5.67 2.08
C LEU A 236 12.07 -5.23 3.43
N PHE A 237 11.32 -4.41 4.17
CA PHE A 237 11.74 -3.88 5.46
C PHE A 237 11.30 -4.70 6.65
N GLY A 238 10.38 -5.62 6.47
CA GLY A 238 9.80 -6.39 7.55
C GLY A 238 10.85 -7.07 8.44
N LYS A 239 10.54 -7.19 9.73
CA LYS A 239 11.33 -7.97 10.70
C LYS A 239 11.66 -9.32 10.10
N ILE A 240 12.90 -9.80 10.30
CA ILE A 240 13.33 -11.10 9.85
C ILE A 240 12.37 -12.16 10.36
N ASP A 241 11.43 -12.62 9.52
CA ASP A 241 10.63 -13.78 9.82
C ASP A 241 11.51 -15.00 9.73
N THR A 242 11.49 -15.77 10.78
CA THR A 242 12.08 -17.08 10.75
C THR A 242 11.08 -17.98 10.02
N ALA A 243 11.48 -18.54 8.88
CA ALA A 243 10.68 -19.55 8.22
C ALA A 243 10.40 -20.72 9.19
N ALA A 244 9.37 -21.51 8.91
CA ALA A 244 8.99 -22.65 9.75
C ALA A 244 10.13 -23.68 9.99
N ASP A 245 11.16 -23.68 9.17
CA ASP A 245 12.38 -24.48 9.28
C ASP A 245 13.50 -23.79 10.09
N GLY A 246 13.27 -22.57 10.59
CA GLY A 246 14.24 -21.80 11.34
C GLY A 246 15.22 -20.99 10.49
N SER A 247 15.08 -20.98 9.17
CA SER A 247 15.90 -20.13 8.29
C SER A 247 15.39 -18.68 8.29
N GLU A 248 16.31 -17.72 8.29
CA GLU A 248 15.97 -16.31 8.11
C GLU A 248 15.65 -16.06 6.64
N HIS A 249 14.59 -15.26 6.37
CA HIS A 249 14.32 -14.81 5.01
C HIS A 249 15.41 -13.85 4.56
N PRO A 250 16.20 -14.21 3.55
CA PRO A 250 17.40 -13.45 3.20
C PRO A 250 17.12 -12.10 2.53
N LEU A 251 15.86 -11.76 2.24
CA LEU A 251 15.48 -10.44 1.71
C LEU A 251 15.08 -9.43 2.78
N LYS A 252 14.96 -9.83 4.01
CA LYS A 252 14.89 -8.89 5.12
C LYS A 252 16.29 -8.36 5.39
N GLY A 253 16.46 -7.07 5.17
CA GLY A 253 17.77 -6.46 5.07
C GLY A 253 18.25 -6.26 3.61
N VAL A 254 17.35 -6.34 2.67
CA VAL A 254 17.58 -6.19 1.21
C VAL A 254 18.28 -4.91 0.81
N LEU A 255 18.39 -3.97 1.69
CA LEU A 255 19.28 -2.83 1.49
C LEU A 255 20.76 -3.18 1.78
N GLU A 256 21.08 -4.44 2.08
CA GLU A 256 22.46 -4.91 1.99
C GLU A 256 22.83 -4.98 0.50
N PRO A 257 23.65 -4.03 0.01
CA PRO A 257 23.92 -3.88 -1.43
C PRO A 257 24.71 -5.04 -2.01
N GLU A 258 25.08 -6.03 -1.18
CA GLU A 258 25.89 -7.16 -1.57
C GLU A 258 25.13 -8.19 -2.43
N ASN A 259 23.82 -8.33 -2.24
CA ASN A 259 23.03 -9.40 -2.86
C ASN A 259 22.00 -8.92 -3.87
N TRP A 260 21.49 -7.69 -3.71
CA TRP A 260 20.35 -7.19 -4.45
C TRP A 260 20.55 -5.74 -4.86
N SER A 261 20.01 -5.38 -6.01
CA SER A 261 19.94 -4.00 -6.47
C SER A 261 18.55 -3.67 -6.97
N LEU A 262 18.20 -2.41 -6.85
CA LEU A 262 17.01 -1.86 -7.50
C LEU A 262 17.26 -1.79 -9.01
N VAL A 263 16.25 -2.13 -9.80
CA VAL A 263 16.23 -1.78 -11.21
C VAL A 263 16.08 -0.27 -11.30
N ASP A 264 16.96 0.37 -12.06
CA ASP A 264 16.83 1.78 -12.38
C ASP A 264 15.71 1.94 -13.42
N ILE A 265 14.61 2.60 -13.06
CA ILE A 265 13.47 2.84 -13.93
C ILE A 265 13.29 4.34 -14.09
N ALA A 266 13.40 4.82 -15.35
CA ALA A 266 13.36 6.25 -15.65
C ALA A 266 12.04 6.92 -15.23
N ASP A 267 10.92 6.23 -15.33
CA ASP A 267 9.63 6.72 -14.82
C ASP A 267 9.63 6.92 -13.29
N GLY A 268 10.48 6.19 -12.56
CA GLY A 268 10.40 6.12 -11.09
C GLY A 268 9.51 4.98 -10.61
N THR A 269 8.70 5.22 -9.56
CA THR A 269 7.84 4.19 -8.96
C THR A 269 6.46 4.72 -8.58
N TYR A 270 5.56 3.80 -8.24
CA TYR A 270 4.22 4.10 -7.75
C TYR A 270 4.20 4.04 -6.23
N TYR A 271 4.05 5.17 -5.57
CA TYR A 271 3.83 5.22 -4.13
C TYR A 271 2.36 5.08 -3.80
N ILE A 272 2.12 4.49 -2.65
CA ILE A 272 0.82 4.35 -2.04
C ILE A 272 0.95 4.95 -0.65
N ALA A 273 0.13 5.94 -0.35
CA ALA A 273 -0.07 6.35 1.02
C ALA A 273 -1.31 5.66 1.61
N GLU A 274 -1.21 5.22 2.84
CA GLU A 274 -2.34 4.80 3.65
C GLU A 274 -2.79 6.00 4.48
N TYR A 275 -4.09 6.22 4.57
CA TYR A 275 -4.65 7.42 5.20
C TYR A 275 -5.51 7.11 6.40
N LEU A 276 -5.69 8.14 7.21
CA LEU A 276 -6.60 8.18 8.34
C LEU A 276 -7.57 9.35 8.19
N GLY A 277 -8.86 9.10 8.42
CA GLY A 277 -9.87 10.14 8.48
C GLY A 277 -11.03 9.78 9.40
N VAL A 278 -11.68 10.79 9.96
CA VAL A 278 -12.79 10.63 10.90
C VAL A 278 -14.11 10.59 10.14
N ILE A 279 -14.87 9.51 10.31
CA ILE A 279 -16.18 9.35 9.64
C ILE A 279 -17.21 10.25 10.31
N ASP A 280 -18.03 10.91 9.50
CA ASP A 280 -19.19 11.70 9.95
C ASP A 280 -20.37 10.79 10.26
N ARG A 281 -20.81 10.78 11.52
CA ARG A 281 -21.92 9.95 12.01
C ARG A 281 -22.99 10.82 12.64
N ALA A 282 -24.20 10.72 12.11
CA ALA A 282 -25.35 11.49 12.60
C ALA A 282 -25.84 11.07 14.00
N ASP A 283 -25.56 9.83 14.42
CA ASP A 283 -25.94 9.27 15.71
C ASP A 283 -24.90 9.48 16.81
N ARG A 284 -23.71 10.01 16.46
CA ARG A 284 -22.62 10.28 17.39
C ARG A 284 -22.78 11.66 18.02
N THR A 285 -22.64 11.72 19.35
CA THR A 285 -22.64 12.99 20.08
C THR A 285 -21.36 13.79 19.81
N GLU A 286 -21.41 15.10 20.08
CA GLU A 286 -20.22 15.95 19.99
C GLU A 286 -19.09 15.45 20.90
N ALA A 287 -19.39 15.06 22.13
CA ALA A 287 -18.41 14.51 23.06
C ALA A 287 -17.74 13.23 22.53
N GLN A 288 -18.50 12.33 21.93
CA GLN A 288 -17.95 11.13 21.28
C GLN A 288 -17.11 11.48 20.06
N THR A 289 -17.50 12.50 19.29
CA THR A 289 -16.70 12.99 18.15
C THR A 289 -15.35 13.52 18.62
N GLU A 290 -15.30 14.23 19.73
CA GLU A 290 -14.03 14.71 20.30
C GLU A 290 -13.16 13.56 20.80
N VAL A 291 -13.72 12.46 21.31
CA VAL A 291 -12.96 11.23 21.65
C VAL A 291 -12.30 10.63 20.41
N VAL A 292 -13.04 10.53 19.30
CA VAL A 292 -12.49 9.99 18.04
C VAL A 292 -11.38 10.88 17.48
N LYS A 293 -11.57 12.20 17.52
CA LYS A 293 -10.53 13.17 17.13
C LYS A 293 -9.31 13.07 18.02
N ALA A 294 -9.51 12.95 19.34
CA ALA A 294 -8.41 12.80 20.29
C ALA A 294 -7.59 11.53 20.03
N PHE A 295 -8.24 10.43 19.67
CA PHE A 295 -7.54 9.22 19.23
C PHE A 295 -6.74 9.47 17.94
N ALA A 296 -7.33 10.14 16.95
CA ALA A 296 -6.64 10.44 15.70
C ALA A 296 -5.46 11.42 15.91
N GLU A 297 -5.58 12.38 16.85
CA GLU A 297 -4.47 13.24 17.30
C GLU A 297 -3.35 12.42 17.93
N TRP A 298 -3.70 11.50 18.82
CA TRP A 298 -2.74 10.62 19.49
C TRP A 298 -2.04 9.71 18.48
N PHE A 299 -2.81 9.03 17.61
CA PHE A 299 -2.24 8.08 16.65
C PHE A 299 -1.31 8.76 15.62
N GLY A 300 -1.65 9.97 15.17
CA GLY A 300 -0.83 10.73 14.21
C GLY A 300 0.33 11.51 14.84
N SER A 301 0.49 11.47 16.17
CA SER A 301 1.63 12.11 16.83
C SER A 301 2.95 11.48 16.41
N THR A 302 4.03 12.26 16.48
CA THR A 302 5.37 11.82 16.06
C THR A 302 5.78 10.51 16.72
N ASP A 303 5.70 10.44 18.04
CA ASP A 303 6.15 9.28 18.83
C ASP A 303 5.36 8.01 18.46
N VAL A 304 4.02 8.12 18.28
CA VAL A 304 3.17 6.97 17.97
C VAL A 304 3.36 6.52 16.54
N GLN A 305 3.52 7.44 15.60
CA GLN A 305 3.81 7.12 14.20
C GLN A 305 5.20 6.49 14.05
N ALA A 306 6.19 6.98 14.78
CA ALA A 306 7.53 6.37 14.80
C ALA A 306 7.47 4.94 15.37
N ALA A 307 6.79 4.74 16.50
CA ALA A 307 6.65 3.42 17.10
C ALA A 307 5.87 2.43 16.21
N TRP A 308 4.80 2.90 15.55
CA TRP A 308 4.05 2.10 14.58
C TRP A 308 4.90 1.71 13.39
N ALA A 309 5.63 2.66 12.82
CA ALA A 309 6.48 2.42 11.66
C ALA A 309 7.64 1.46 11.98
N ASP A 310 8.28 1.61 13.15
CA ASP A 310 9.34 0.70 13.62
C ASP A 310 8.81 -0.71 13.88
N GLU A 311 7.61 -0.85 14.49
CA GLU A 311 7.03 -2.16 14.76
C GLU A 311 6.64 -2.92 13.48
N PHE A 312 6.14 -2.21 12.46
CA PHE A 312 5.60 -2.81 11.23
C PHE A 312 6.43 -2.54 9.97
N ASP A 313 7.69 -2.13 10.15
CA ASP A 313 8.65 -1.93 9.07
C ASP A 313 8.08 -1.10 7.91
N SER A 314 7.41 0.01 8.25
CA SER A 314 6.80 0.93 7.30
C SER A 314 7.46 2.30 7.35
N TYR A 315 7.26 3.11 6.30
CA TYR A 315 7.76 4.47 6.27
C TYR A 315 6.63 5.45 6.62
N PRO A 316 6.74 6.26 7.69
CA PRO A 316 5.67 7.15 8.10
C PRO A 316 5.56 8.35 7.16
N CYS A 317 4.31 8.79 6.86
CA CYS A 317 4.08 10.05 6.16
C CYS A 317 4.42 11.28 7.01
N ASN A 318 4.46 11.12 8.34
CA ASN A 318 4.90 12.17 9.26
C ASN A 318 6.42 12.29 9.20
N ALA A 319 6.91 13.38 8.60
CA ALA A 319 8.36 13.62 8.41
C ALA A 319 9.14 13.70 9.73
N ALA A 320 8.51 14.17 10.82
CA ALA A 320 9.15 14.18 12.13
C ALA A 320 9.31 12.76 12.69
N ALA A 321 8.31 11.88 12.49
CA ALA A 321 8.40 10.48 12.87
C ALA A 321 9.44 9.72 12.04
N ALA A 322 9.53 10.01 10.74
CA ALA A 322 10.56 9.43 9.88
C ALA A 322 11.97 9.80 10.37
N ALA A 323 12.19 11.04 10.80
CA ALA A 323 13.47 11.51 11.33
C ALA A 323 13.85 10.91 12.69
N GLU A 324 12.90 10.34 13.43
CA GLU A 324 13.21 9.59 14.67
C GLU A 324 13.71 8.18 14.41
N ILE A 325 13.30 7.58 13.27
CA ILE A 325 13.64 6.19 12.94
C ILE A 325 14.85 6.11 12.03
N TYR A 326 15.00 7.08 11.11
CA TYR A 326 15.99 7.05 10.06
C TYR A 326 16.88 8.29 10.14
N ASP A 327 18.20 8.11 10.20
CA ASP A 327 19.19 9.20 10.10
C ASP A 327 19.13 9.87 8.71
N GLU A 328 18.85 9.10 7.66
CA GLU A 328 18.66 9.54 6.28
C GLU A 328 17.47 8.82 5.67
N THR A 329 16.73 9.49 4.77
CA THR A 329 15.63 8.84 4.03
C THR A 329 16.17 7.63 3.26
N PRO A 330 15.63 6.42 3.49
CA PRO A 330 16.07 5.22 2.76
C PRO A 330 15.95 5.41 1.25
N ALA A 331 16.93 4.96 0.50
CA ALA A 331 17.05 5.17 -0.95
C ALA A 331 15.76 4.80 -1.72
N ILE A 332 15.05 3.76 -1.29
CA ILE A 332 13.79 3.34 -1.94
C ILE A 332 12.67 4.38 -1.83
N TYR A 333 12.72 5.28 -0.84
CA TYR A 333 11.76 6.38 -0.69
C TYR A 333 12.26 7.70 -1.28
N THR A 334 13.40 7.69 -1.97
CA THR A 334 13.90 8.82 -2.77
C THR A 334 13.65 8.65 -4.27
N ILE A 335 13.12 7.52 -4.69
CA ILE A 335 12.76 7.27 -6.10
C ILE A 335 11.61 8.21 -6.49
N PRO A 336 11.62 8.84 -7.67
CA PRO A 336 10.52 9.69 -8.12
C PRO A 336 9.17 8.97 -8.10
N ASN A 337 8.12 9.63 -7.59
CA ASN A 337 6.77 9.10 -7.52
C ASN A 337 5.93 9.54 -8.71
N PHE A 338 5.74 8.68 -9.71
CA PHE A 338 4.92 9.02 -10.86
C PHE A 338 3.40 8.99 -10.57
N ALA A 339 2.97 8.50 -9.41
CA ALA A 339 1.56 8.59 -9.01
C ALA A 339 1.06 10.04 -8.96
N LEU A 340 1.96 10.99 -8.70
CA LEU A 340 1.68 12.42 -8.62
C LEU A 340 1.73 13.14 -9.99
N ASN A 341 2.27 12.48 -11.02
CA ASN A 341 2.37 13.08 -12.34
C ASN A 341 0.97 13.29 -12.96
N THR A 342 0.76 14.44 -13.57
CA THR A 342 -0.46 14.71 -14.30
C THR A 342 -0.51 13.83 -15.56
N VAL A 343 -1.64 13.16 -15.75
CA VAL A 343 -1.88 12.35 -16.97
C VAL A 343 -2.16 13.29 -18.14
N ASP A 344 -1.42 13.12 -19.24
CA ASP A 344 -1.54 13.94 -20.43
C ASP A 344 -3.00 14.00 -20.95
N GLY A 345 -3.46 15.21 -21.21
CA GLY A 345 -4.84 15.45 -21.67
C GLY A 345 -5.90 15.45 -20.58
N THR A 346 -5.51 15.38 -19.31
CA THR A 346 -6.38 15.50 -18.13
C THR A 346 -5.83 16.50 -17.12
N ASP A 347 -6.64 16.83 -16.10
CA ASP A 347 -6.20 17.60 -14.92
C ASP A 347 -5.95 16.66 -13.73
N MET A 348 -5.90 15.34 -13.95
CA MET A 348 -5.77 14.34 -12.88
C MET A 348 -4.30 13.94 -12.70
N SER A 349 -3.88 13.74 -11.44
CA SER A 349 -2.70 12.94 -11.15
C SER A 349 -2.92 11.49 -11.58
N TYR A 350 -1.84 10.75 -11.76
CA TYR A 350 -1.98 9.33 -12.14
C TYR A 350 -2.71 8.52 -11.06
N ALA A 351 -2.50 8.82 -9.78
CA ALA A 351 -3.25 8.18 -8.69
C ALA A 351 -4.76 8.44 -8.78
N GLU A 352 -5.17 9.68 -9.08
CA GLU A 352 -6.59 10.02 -9.29
C GLU A 352 -7.14 9.32 -10.54
N TYR A 353 -6.34 9.25 -11.60
CA TYR A 353 -6.69 8.55 -12.84
C TYR A 353 -6.91 7.06 -12.60
N VAL A 354 -6.01 6.39 -11.87
CA VAL A 354 -6.18 5.00 -11.43
C VAL A 354 -7.48 4.86 -10.62
N GLY A 355 -7.73 5.78 -9.69
CA GLY A 355 -8.94 5.82 -8.88
C GLY A 355 -10.22 5.86 -9.72
N ALA A 356 -10.26 6.78 -10.69
CA ALA A 356 -11.40 6.97 -11.58
C ALA A 356 -11.68 5.72 -12.44
N HIS A 357 -10.64 5.01 -12.88
CA HIS A 357 -10.76 3.88 -13.80
C HIS A 357 -10.71 2.50 -13.12
N THR A 358 -10.47 2.42 -11.82
CA THR A 358 -10.30 1.13 -11.09
C THR A 358 -11.42 0.13 -11.34
N LYS A 359 -12.68 0.60 -11.43
CA LYS A 359 -13.84 -0.26 -11.69
C LYS A 359 -13.78 -0.85 -13.10
N GLU A 360 -13.48 -0.03 -14.09
CA GLU A 360 -13.36 -0.45 -15.47
C GLU A 360 -12.20 -1.43 -15.66
N TRP A 361 -11.05 -1.15 -15.06
CA TRP A 361 -9.88 -2.02 -15.10
C TRP A 361 -10.17 -3.38 -14.45
N THR A 362 -10.85 -3.38 -13.30
CA THR A 362 -11.29 -4.60 -12.65
C THR A 362 -12.22 -5.42 -13.56
N ASN A 363 -13.15 -4.76 -14.24
CA ASN A 363 -14.06 -5.42 -15.17
C ASN A 363 -13.32 -5.99 -16.38
N ILE A 364 -12.42 -5.21 -16.98
CA ILE A 364 -11.59 -5.68 -18.12
C ILE A 364 -10.79 -6.91 -17.72
N MET A 365 -10.07 -6.85 -16.58
CA MET A 365 -9.28 -7.99 -16.10
C MET A 365 -10.16 -9.21 -15.81
N THR A 366 -11.35 -9.01 -15.24
CA THR A 366 -12.31 -10.10 -14.97
C THR A 366 -12.80 -10.73 -16.25
N ASN A 367 -13.28 -9.92 -17.19
CA ASN A 367 -13.87 -10.38 -18.45
C ASN A 367 -12.84 -11.04 -19.37
N LEU A 368 -11.57 -10.61 -19.31
CA LEU A 368 -10.46 -11.22 -20.03
C LEU A 368 -9.84 -12.42 -19.30
N GLY A 369 -10.29 -12.74 -18.09
CA GLY A 369 -9.83 -13.90 -17.35
C GLY A 369 -8.44 -13.74 -16.70
N PHE A 370 -8.06 -12.53 -16.30
CA PHE A 370 -6.78 -12.26 -15.61
C PHE A 370 -6.69 -12.90 -14.20
N TYR A 371 -7.75 -13.53 -13.71
CA TYR A 371 -7.83 -14.08 -12.35
C TYR A 371 -7.31 -15.51 -12.21
N TRP A 372 -6.23 -15.86 -12.89
CA TRP A 372 -5.67 -17.20 -12.65
C TRP A 372 -4.84 -17.21 -11.36
N LYS A 373 -4.94 -18.32 -10.66
CA LYS A 373 -4.25 -18.58 -9.39
C LYS A 373 -2.96 -19.32 -9.66
N ASP A 374 -1.93 -18.96 -8.89
CA ASP A 374 -0.65 -19.64 -8.90
C ASP A 374 -0.06 -19.88 -10.31
N ASN A 375 0.87 -20.79 -10.46
CA ASN A 375 1.48 -21.17 -11.73
C ASN A 375 0.59 -22.04 -12.62
N SER A 376 -0.72 -22.04 -12.40
CA SER A 376 -1.64 -22.65 -13.37
C SER A 376 -1.46 -21.96 -14.73
N ALA A 377 -1.60 -22.71 -15.80
CA ALA A 377 -1.46 -22.17 -17.14
C ALA A 377 -2.36 -20.95 -17.32
N ALA A 378 -1.79 -19.86 -17.83
CA ALA A 378 -2.58 -18.69 -18.21
C ALA A 378 -3.74 -19.13 -19.11
N PRO A 379 -4.90 -18.44 -19.05
CA PRO A 379 -5.94 -18.61 -20.05
C PRO A 379 -5.40 -18.39 -21.46
N ALA A 380 -6.13 -18.82 -22.46
CA ALA A 380 -5.75 -18.51 -23.84
C ALA A 380 -5.66 -16.99 -24.02
N GLU A 381 -4.60 -16.53 -24.70
CA GLU A 381 -4.41 -15.11 -24.98
C GLU A 381 -5.63 -14.56 -25.74
N PRO A 382 -6.16 -13.40 -25.34
CA PRO A 382 -7.27 -12.77 -26.04
C PRO A 382 -6.93 -12.42 -27.48
N ASP A 383 -7.94 -12.43 -28.35
CA ASP A 383 -7.83 -11.87 -29.69
C ASP A 383 -7.94 -10.33 -29.61
N TRP A 384 -6.81 -9.70 -29.35
CA TRP A 384 -6.71 -8.27 -29.03
C TRP A 384 -7.31 -7.35 -30.12
N ASP A 385 -7.31 -7.79 -31.38
CA ASP A 385 -7.78 -7.01 -32.51
C ASP A 385 -9.31 -7.02 -32.65
N ASN A 386 -9.98 -7.98 -31.98
CA ASN A 386 -11.43 -8.20 -32.11
C ASN A 386 -12.19 -8.05 -30.78
N LEU A 387 -11.60 -7.39 -29.77
CA LEU A 387 -12.26 -7.18 -28.47
C LEU A 387 -13.34 -6.08 -28.55
N ASP A 388 -14.48 -6.36 -27.93
CA ASP A 388 -15.51 -5.35 -27.66
C ASP A 388 -15.24 -4.67 -26.31
N TRP A 389 -14.46 -3.63 -26.34
CA TRP A 389 -14.07 -2.87 -25.15
C TRP A 389 -15.26 -2.27 -24.40
N ALA A 390 -16.32 -1.86 -25.12
CA ALA A 390 -17.52 -1.33 -24.48
C ALA A 390 -18.23 -2.35 -23.60
N THR A 391 -18.17 -3.64 -23.98
CA THR A 391 -18.66 -4.74 -23.16
C THR A 391 -17.68 -5.08 -22.04
N LEU A 392 -16.37 -5.09 -22.29
CA LEU A 392 -15.34 -5.47 -21.31
C LEU A 392 -15.22 -4.51 -20.13
N THR A 393 -15.52 -3.23 -20.31
CA THR A 393 -15.55 -2.22 -19.23
C THR A 393 -16.76 -2.34 -18.30
N GLN A 394 -17.76 -3.15 -18.68
CA GLN A 394 -18.95 -3.38 -17.86
C GLN A 394 -18.75 -4.58 -16.90
N ALA A 395 -19.49 -4.58 -15.80
CA ALA A 395 -19.45 -5.71 -14.87
C ALA A 395 -19.82 -7.03 -15.60
N ALA A 396 -19.09 -8.09 -15.29
CA ALA A 396 -19.43 -9.43 -15.78
C ALA A 396 -20.85 -9.80 -15.33
N GLN A 397 -21.65 -10.30 -16.26
CA GLN A 397 -23.03 -10.72 -16.00
C GLN A 397 -23.09 -12.06 -15.24
#